data_c84d4ea9fb9f5128709a0928a05353ef
#
_entry.id   c84d4ea9fb9f5128709a0928a05353ef
#
_cell.length_a   1.000
_cell.length_b   1.000
_cell.length_c   1.000
_cell.angle_alpha   90.00
_cell.angle_beta   90.00
_cell.angle_gamma   90.00
#
_symmetry.space_group_name_H-M   'P 1'
#
loop_
_entity.id
_entity.type
_entity.pdbx_description
1 polymer ?
#
loop_
_entity_poly.entity_id
_entity_poly.type
_entity_poly.pdbx_seq_one_letter_code
_entity_poly.pdbx_strand_id
1 'polypeptide(L)'
;MAKVVFCNIAWMKHYRGINEDDMPKNGGAFVKENNDACESFNFYPYNHNCLGYVRVRGARLNLSRVEDVADDVDKIEDVTVVWTATNDTGRYIVGWYEHAEMYRYYKWFEDDGVENHTYWQYSFKTNEENAYLIPEELRTFPVLRASQAGAGLGMGQSNLWYADSAVVREKFVPKVLEYLEKVRPQCAWIYWTKKDIEQIADIKGKSIEELNALAEKAERFIDMLAIDNLIISMNPPDMLQARFQRAVDLEQLLLYDEAIEEYQRALACATVEDEKREVYLNCLFNLERLYELVHSYFLAWEMARRCLAKSDKIEDKFEAILCMLTMAENEQNVDLTDEALGYYDALRTDYMAEEIKKYRKEVRHS
;
A
#
# COMPACT_ATOMS: atom_id res chain seq x y z
N MET A 1 -6.73 -1.51 27.75
CA MET A 1 -5.59 -1.92 26.89
C MET A 1 -6.12 -2.14 25.50
N ALA A 2 -5.36 -1.84 24.45
CA ALA A 2 -5.79 -2.09 23.09
C ALA A 2 -6.04 -3.61 22.86
N LYS A 3 -7.18 -3.95 22.29
CA LYS A 3 -7.55 -5.32 21.92
C LYS A 3 -6.99 -5.58 20.51
N VAL A 4 -5.85 -6.24 20.41
CA VAL A 4 -5.17 -6.49 19.14
C VAL A 4 -5.00 -7.97 18.90
N VAL A 5 -5.37 -8.43 17.70
CA VAL A 5 -5.14 -9.81 17.25
C VAL A 5 -4.46 -9.81 15.89
N PHE A 6 -3.68 -10.85 15.61
CA PHE A 6 -2.99 -11.01 14.33
C PHE A 6 -3.54 -12.24 13.59
N CYS A 7 -3.89 -12.06 12.35
CA CYS A 7 -4.44 -13.12 11.49
C CYS A 7 -3.52 -13.36 10.30
N ASN A 8 -3.13 -14.61 10.06
CA ASN A 8 -2.32 -14.99 8.92
C ASN A 8 -3.22 -15.54 7.80
N ILE A 9 -3.12 -14.93 6.64
CA ILE A 9 -3.91 -15.22 5.44
C ILE A 9 -2.98 -15.50 4.24
N ALA A 10 -3.51 -15.92 3.11
CA ALA A 10 -2.76 -16.02 1.86
C ALA A 10 -2.31 -14.62 1.39
N TRP A 11 -1.17 -14.54 0.69
CA TRP A 11 -0.72 -13.30 0.10
C TRP A 11 -1.53 -12.99 -1.15
N MET A 12 -2.17 -11.83 -1.17
CA MET A 12 -2.87 -11.25 -2.30
C MET A 12 -2.58 -9.75 -2.39
N LYS A 13 -2.82 -9.16 -3.54
CA LYS A 13 -2.62 -7.72 -3.75
C LYS A 13 -3.79 -6.92 -3.19
N HIS A 14 -5.03 -7.29 -3.53
CA HIS A 14 -6.22 -6.49 -3.27
C HIS A 14 -7.23 -7.13 -2.31
N TYR A 15 -7.28 -8.47 -2.19
CA TYR A 15 -8.27 -9.19 -1.36
C TYR A 15 -9.74 -8.82 -1.68
N ARG A 16 -10.04 -8.64 -2.96
CA ARG A 16 -11.38 -8.31 -3.49
C ARG A 16 -11.97 -9.42 -4.34
N GLY A 17 -11.63 -10.64 -4.04
CA GLY A 17 -11.92 -11.81 -4.84
C GLY A 17 -10.73 -12.23 -5.69
N ILE A 18 -10.81 -13.46 -6.16
CA ILE A 18 -9.76 -14.07 -6.98
C ILE A 18 -9.99 -13.71 -8.44
N ASN A 19 -8.95 -13.20 -9.10
CA ASN A 19 -8.92 -12.93 -10.53
C ASN A 19 -7.51 -13.18 -11.08
N GLU A 20 -7.31 -13.03 -12.39
CA GLU A 20 -6.02 -13.31 -13.04
C GLU A 20 -4.86 -12.50 -12.49
N ASP A 21 -5.13 -11.26 -12.04
CA ASP A 21 -4.12 -10.33 -11.51
C ASP A 21 -3.91 -10.46 -10.00
N ASP A 22 -4.84 -11.10 -9.28
CA ASP A 22 -4.81 -11.24 -7.82
C ASP A 22 -5.13 -12.65 -7.35
N MET A 23 -4.21 -13.57 -7.64
CA MET A 23 -4.27 -14.96 -7.21
C MET A 23 -3.63 -15.13 -5.83
N PRO A 24 -4.25 -15.93 -4.92
CA PRO A 24 -3.71 -16.15 -3.59
C PRO A 24 -2.39 -16.95 -3.64
N LYS A 25 -1.37 -16.47 -2.93
CA LYS A 25 -0.05 -17.11 -2.83
C LYS A 25 0.26 -17.49 -1.38
N ASN A 26 1.01 -18.57 -1.18
CA ASN A 26 1.53 -18.99 0.12
C ASN A 26 0.47 -19.21 1.24
N GLY A 27 -0.77 -19.51 0.88
CA GLY A 27 -1.91 -19.71 1.79
C GLY A 27 -2.06 -21.12 2.38
N GLY A 28 -1.05 -22.00 2.26
CA GLY A 28 -1.10 -23.38 2.76
C GLY A 28 -1.59 -24.41 1.74
N ALA A 29 -1.89 -25.66 2.21
CA ALA A 29 -2.23 -26.77 1.32
C ALA A 29 -3.51 -26.51 0.51
N PHE A 30 -4.55 -25.99 1.15
CA PHE A 30 -5.82 -25.71 0.49
C PHE A 30 -5.68 -24.75 -0.70
N VAL A 31 -4.94 -23.64 -0.50
CA VAL A 31 -4.70 -22.65 -1.57
C VAL A 31 -3.90 -23.27 -2.71
N LYS A 32 -2.91 -24.13 -2.39
CA LYS A 32 -2.09 -24.81 -3.39
C LYS A 32 -2.87 -25.83 -4.22
N GLU A 33 -3.85 -26.49 -3.62
CA GLU A 33 -4.64 -27.56 -4.26
C GLU A 33 -5.84 -27.00 -5.06
N ASN A 34 -6.43 -25.89 -4.58
CA ASN A 34 -7.69 -25.39 -5.13
C ASN A 34 -7.54 -24.05 -5.85
N ASN A 35 -6.39 -23.36 -5.73
CA ASN A 35 -6.22 -21.97 -6.18
C ASN A 35 -7.31 -21.03 -5.64
N ASP A 36 -7.77 -21.31 -4.41
CA ASP A 36 -8.86 -20.60 -3.74
C ASP A 36 -8.48 -20.28 -2.30
N ALA A 37 -9.01 -19.19 -1.78
CA ALA A 37 -8.80 -18.76 -0.41
C ALA A 37 -10.05 -18.03 0.10
N CYS A 38 -10.66 -18.54 1.17
CA CYS A 38 -11.85 -17.91 1.76
C CYS A 38 -11.57 -16.48 2.23
N GLU A 39 -10.31 -16.16 2.54
CA GLU A 39 -9.83 -14.82 2.90
C GLU A 39 -9.65 -13.87 1.72
N SER A 40 -9.87 -14.32 0.49
CA SER A 40 -9.70 -13.50 -0.72
C SER A 40 -10.63 -12.29 -0.78
N PHE A 41 -11.64 -12.25 0.04
CA PHE A 41 -12.62 -11.15 0.11
C PHE A 41 -12.50 -10.31 1.39
N ASN A 42 -11.47 -10.50 2.19
CA ASN A 42 -11.34 -9.81 3.48
C ASN A 42 -11.40 -8.29 3.37
N PHE A 43 -11.04 -7.72 2.22
CA PHE A 43 -11.11 -6.28 1.97
C PHE A 43 -12.14 -5.92 0.89
N TYR A 44 -13.09 -6.80 0.63
CA TYR A 44 -14.22 -6.51 -0.24
C TYR A 44 -15.37 -5.94 0.59
N PRO A 45 -15.83 -4.72 0.31
CA PRO A 45 -16.93 -4.14 1.06
C PRO A 45 -18.25 -4.76 0.62
N TYR A 46 -19.04 -5.13 1.60
CA TYR A 46 -20.39 -5.62 1.43
C TYR A 46 -21.33 -4.88 2.37
N ASN A 47 -22.32 -4.19 1.80
CA ASN A 47 -23.26 -3.36 2.57
C ASN A 47 -22.54 -2.46 3.59
N HIS A 48 -21.53 -1.71 3.12
CA HIS A 48 -20.67 -0.82 3.92
C HIS A 48 -19.87 -1.51 5.04
N ASN A 49 -19.66 -2.83 4.94
CA ASN A 49 -18.85 -3.58 5.89
C ASN A 49 -17.80 -4.43 5.17
N CYS A 50 -16.65 -4.59 5.77
CA CYS A 50 -15.69 -5.63 5.43
C CYS A 50 -15.87 -6.83 6.35
N LEU A 51 -15.97 -8.03 5.75
CA LEU A 51 -16.19 -9.29 6.44
C LEU A 51 -14.90 -10.12 6.38
N GLY A 52 -14.21 -10.20 7.52
CA GLY A 52 -12.89 -10.83 7.59
C GLY A 52 -12.97 -12.30 7.98
N TYR A 53 -12.29 -13.15 7.21
CA TYR A 53 -12.13 -14.56 7.49
C TYR A 53 -10.69 -14.90 7.83
N VAL A 54 -10.50 -15.73 8.84
CA VAL A 54 -9.25 -16.45 9.11
C VAL A 54 -9.55 -17.88 9.50
N ARG A 55 -8.86 -18.83 8.91
CA ARG A 55 -9.04 -20.24 9.26
C ARG A 55 -8.45 -20.54 10.61
N VAL A 56 -9.29 -20.92 11.58
CA VAL A 56 -8.87 -21.40 12.90
C VAL A 56 -9.23 -22.87 13.10
N ARG A 57 -8.40 -23.58 13.88
CA ARG A 57 -8.66 -24.97 14.19
C ARG A 57 -9.89 -25.10 15.09
N GLY A 58 -10.87 -25.91 14.69
CA GLY A 58 -12.11 -26.13 15.45
C GLY A 58 -13.16 -25.04 15.25
N ALA A 59 -12.98 -24.10 14.31
CA ALA A 59 -13.96 -23.06 13.94
C ALA A 59 -14.47 -22.21 15.12
N ARG A 60 -13.71 -22.14 16.21
CA ARG A 60 -14.03 -21.35 17.42
C ARG A 60 -12.88 -20.43 17.77
N LEU A 61 -13.19 -19.14 17.95
CA LEU A 61 -12.25 -18.13 18.44
C LEU A 61 -12.39 -18.01 19.97
N ASN A 62 -11.28 -17.86 20.65
CA ASN A 62 -11.27 -17.69 22.10
C ASN A 62 -11.29 -16.21 22.47
N LEU A 63 -12.48 -15.66 22.67
CA LEU A 63 -12.68 -14.25 22.99
C LEU A 63 -12.06 -13.86 24.33
N SER A 64 -12.03 -14.79 25.33
CA SER A 64 -11.49 -14.55 26.66
C SER A 64 -9.98 -14.26 26.67
N ARG A 65 -9.27 -14.52 25.56
CA ARG A 65 -7.86 -14.12 25.40
C ARG A 65 -7.68 -12.66 24.97
N VAL A 66 -8.75 -12.03 24.51
CA VAL A 66 -8.75 -10.63 24.06
C VAL A 66 -9.38 -9.72 25.08
N GLU A 67 -10.50 -10.15 25.66
CA GLU A 67 -11.26 -9.44 26.66
C GLU A 67 -11.81 -10.42 27.70
N ASP A 68 -11.86 -10.02 28.96
CA ASP A 68 -12.40 -10.88 30.04
C ASP A 68 -13.92 -10.99 29.91
N VAL A 69 -14.35 -12.01 29.17
CA VAL A 69 -15.76 -12.30 28.88
C VAL A 69 -16.11 -13.76 29.14
N ALA A 70 -17.34 -14.00 29.53
CA ALA A 70 -17.86 -15.33 29.77
C ALA A 70 -17.94 -16.17 28.47
N ASP A 71 -18.01 -17.49 28.62
CA ASP A 71 -17.97 -18.43 27.49
C ASP A 71 -19.25 -18.43 26.63
N ASP A 72 -20.35 -17.86 27.13
CA ASP A 72 -21.63 -17.69 26.43
C ASP A 72 -21.69 -16.40 25.59
N VAL A 73 -20.72 -15.49 25.74
CA VAL A 73 -20.62 -14.28 24.92
C VAL A 73 -20.26 -14.66 23.48
N ASP A 74 -21.11 -14.27 22.53
CA ASP A 74 -20.96 -14.64 21.12
C ASP A 74 -19.96 -13.73 20.38
N LYS A 75 -19.86 -12.45 20.74
CA LYS A 75 -18.93 -11.49 20.13
C LYS A 75 -18.36 -10.50 21.13
N ILE A 76 -17.23 -9.93 20.78
CA ILE A 76 -16.65 -8.73 21.40
C ILE A 76 -16.46 -7.66 20.33
N GLU A 77 -16.38 -6.42 20.77
CA GLU A 77 -16.29 -5.24 19.91
C GLU A 77 -14.99 -4.47 20.16
N ASP A 78 -14.70 -3.51 19.28
CA ASP A 78 -13.54 -2.63 19.38
C ASP A 78 -12.22 -3.38 19.35
N VAL A 79 -12.09 -4.34 18.41
CA VAL A 79 -10.89 -5.13 18.20
C VAL A 79 -10.13 -4.59 17.01
N THR A 80 -8.82 -4.37 17.17
CA THR A 80 -7.90 -4.15 16.04
C THR A 80 -7.45 -5.50 15.51
N VAL A 81 -7.80 -5.81 14.27
CA VAL A 81 -7.43 -7.06 13.58
C VAL A 81 -6.31 -6.76 12.59
N VAL A 82 -5.11 -7.26 12.86
CA VAL A 82 -3.94 -7.05 11.99
C VAL A 82 -3.79 -8.26 11.06
N TRP A 83 -3.97 -8.03 9.77
CA TRP A 83 -3.84 -9.05 8.74
C TRP A 83 -2.37 -9.19 8.33
N THR A 84 -1.87 -10.40 8.32
CA THR A 84 -0.51 -10.73 7.92
C THR A 84 -0.52 -11.79 6.83
N ALA A 85 0.40 -11.69 5.88
CA ALA A 85 0.57 -12.70 4.85
C ALA A 85 2.06 -12.94 4.56
N THR A 86 2.36 -14.09 3.95
CA THR A 86 3.74 -14.49 3.64
C THR A 86 3.95 -14.39 2.13
N ASN A 87 4.99 -13.67 1.72
CA ASN A 87 5.53 -13.69 0.37
C ASN A 87 6.85 -14.47 0.30
N ASP A 88 7.61 -14.34 -0.78
CA ASP A 88 8.86 -15.07 -0.97
C ASP A 88 9.99 -14.59 -0.03
N THR A 89 9.87 -13.38 0.53
CA THR A 89 10.90 -12.78 1.41
C THR A 89 10.57 -12.89 2.89
N GLY A 90 9.31 -13.06 3.27
CA GLY A 90 8.90 -13.14 4.67
C GLY A 90 7.41 -12.99 4.90
N ARG A 91 7.04 -12.83 6.18
CA ARG A 91 5.68 -12.49 6.57
C ARG A 91 5.61 -11.03 6.94
N TYR A 92 4.63 -10.32 6.38
CA TYR A 92 4.44 -8.89 6.57
C TYR A 92 3.00 -8.57 6.96
N ILE A 93 2.78 -7.41 7.57
CA ILE A 93 1.45 -6.85 7.74
C ILE A 93 0.96 -6.40 6.35
N VAL A 94 -0.24 -6.85 5.97
CA VAL A 94 -0.85 -6.52 4.67
C VAL A 94 -2.02 -5.55 4.81
N GLY A 95 -2.57 -5.39 6.01
CA GLY A 95 -3.66 -4.49 6.29
C GLY A 95 -4.21 -4.69 7.70
N TRP A 96 -5.23 -3.94 8.08
CA TRP A 96 -5.87 -4.09 9.38
C TRP A 96 -7.33 -3.61 9.35
N TYR A 97 -8.08 -4.05 10.37
CA TYR A 97 -9.39 -3.51 10.70
C TYR A 97 -9.29 -2.78 12.03
N GLU A 98 -9.99 -1.69 12.17
CA GLU A 98 -10.24 -1.00 13.43
C GLU A 98 -11.70 -1.18 13.83
N HIS A 99 -11.97 -1.01 15.13
CA HIS A 99 -13.31 -1.11 15.70
C HIS A 99 -14.07 -2.36 15.25
N ALA A 100 -13.35 -3.46 15.00
CA ALA A 100 -13.95 -4.68 14.49
C ALA A 100 -14.74 -5.43 15.58
N GLU A 101 -15.85 -6.01 15.17
CA GLU A 101 -16.52 -7.10 15.90
C GLU A 101 -15.71 -8.38 15.67
N MET A 102 -15.44 -9.13 16.74
CA MET A 102 -14.83 -10.45 16.70
C MET A 102 -15.80 -11.47 17.24
N TYR A 103 -16.17 -12.44 16.40
CA TYR A 103 -17.16 -13.47 16.73
C TYR A 103 -16.50 -14.74 17.27
N ARG A 104 -17.14 -15.39 18.23
CA ARG A 104 -16.69 -16.66 18.82
C ARG A 104 -16.74 -17.81 17.82
N TYR A 105 -17.79 -17.83 16.98
CA TYR A 105 -17.99 -18.81 15.92
C TYR A 105 -18.12 -18.10 14.59
N TYR A 106 -17.79 -18.78 13.52
CA TYR A 106 -17.99 -18.23 12.19
C TYR A 106 -19.45 -17.85 11.98
N LYS A 107 -19.67 -16.70 11.42
CA LYS A 107 -20.94 -16.26 10.88
C LYS A 107 -21.00 -16.61 9.40
N TRP A 108 -22.17 -16.93 8.93
CA TRP A 108 -22.43 -17.12 7.52
C TRP A 108 -22.88 -15.79 6.93
N PHE A 109 -22.47 -15.61 5.70
CA PHE A 109 -22.99 -14.53 4.89
C PHE A 109 -24.47 -14.86 4.57
N GLU A 110 -25.36 -13.91 4.81
CA GLU A 110 -26.75 -14.04 4.39
C GLU A 110 -26.84 -13.67 2.92
N ASP A 111 -27.31 -14.62 2.09
CA ASP A 111 -27.40 -14.51 0.65
C ASP A 111 -28.22 -13.29 0.23
N ASP A 112 -27.61 -12.40 -0.55
CA ASP A 112 -28.26 -11.26 -1.17
C ASP A 112 -28.62 -11.50 -2.66
N GLY A 113 -28.51 -12.75 -3.11
CA GLY A 113 -28.76 -13.14 -4.50
C GLY A 113 -27.58 -12.93 -5.46
N VAL A 114 -26.37 -12.63 -4.95
CA VAL A 114 -25.17 -12.54 -5.76
C VAL A 114 -24.58 -13.93 -5.95
N GLU A 115 -24.56 -14.40 -7.21
CA GLU A 115 -24.02 -15.70 -7.63
C GLU A 115 -22.61 -15.90 -7.16
N ASN A 116 -22.00 -16.37 -6.39
CA ASN A 116 -20.64 -16.64 -5.91
C ASN A 116 -20.40 -16.30 -4.42
N HIS A 117 -21.37 -15.76 -3.71
CA HIS A 117 -21.24 -15.45 -2.30
C HIS A 117 -21.80 -16.54 -1.35
N THR A 118 -22.33 -17.61 -1.87
CA THR A 118 -23.12 -18.65 -1.18
C THR A 118 -22.38 -19.42 -0.07
N TYR A 119 -21.04 -19.26 0.05
CA TYR A 119 -20.22 -20.04 0.98
C TYR A 119 -19.31 -19.21 1.87
N TRP A 120 -19.54 -17.90 1.98
CA TRP A 120 -18.68 -17.07 2.79
C TRP A 120 -18.99 -17.18 4.27
N GLN A 121 -17.93 -17.49 4.99
CA GLN A 121 -17.92 -17.39 6.44
C GLN A 121 -17.02 -16.24 6.84
N TYR A 122 -17.34 -15.57 7.93
CA TYR A 122 -16.48 -14.57 8.52
C TYR A 122 -16.41 -14.72 10.03
N SER A 123 -15.36 -14.23 10.63
CA SER A 123 -15.11 -14.18 12.07
C SER A 123 -14.88 -12.77 12.58
N PHE A 124 -14.70 -11.82 11.69
CA PHE A 124 -14.54 -10.40 11.98
C PHE A 124 -15.41 -9.58 11.06
N LYS A 125 -15.91 -8.47 11.59
CA LYS A 125 -16.69 -7.50 10.83
C LYS A 125 -16.29 -6.10 11.25
N THR A 126 -16.10 -5.20 10.30
CA THR A 126 -15.90 -3.77 10.54
C THR A 126 -16.57 -2.96 9.45
N ASN A 127 -16.81 -1.67 9.69
CA ASN A 127 -17.23 -0.76 8.64
C ASN A 127 -16.11 -0.61 7.60
N GLU A 128 -16.47 -0.43 6.34
CA GLU A 128 -15.50 -0.28 5.25
C GLU A 128 -14.49 0.84 5.50
N GLU A 129 -14.90 1.95 6.10
CA GLU A 129 -14.05 3.07 6.48
C GLU A 129 -12.99 2.74 7.54
N ASN A 130 -13.16 1.63 8.26
CA ASN A 130 -12.25 1.13 9.28
C ASN A 130 -11.42 -0.08 8.80
N ALA A 131 -11.48 -0.41 7.52
CA ALA A 131 -10.71 -1.47 6.89
C ALA A 131 -9.61 -0.87 6.02
N TYR A 132 -8.36 -1.10 6.37
CA TYR A 132 -7.19 -0.52 5.73
C TYR A 132 -6.33 -1.61 5.11
N LEU A 133 -6.20 -1.63 3.80
CA LEU A 133 -5.29 -2.52 3.09
C LEU A 133 -4.03 -1.74 2.70
N ILE A 134 -2.87 -2.24 3.06
CA ILE A 134 -1.60 -1.59 2.76
C ILE A 134 -1.24 -1.87 1.30
N PRO A 135 -0.91 -0.86 0.48
CA PRO A 135 -0.33 -1.06 -0.84
C PRO A 135 0.84 -2.02 -0.82
N GLU A 136 0.97 -2.87 -1.83
CA GLU A 136 1.91 -4.01 -1.80
C GLU A 136 3.35 -3.56 -1.55
N GLU A 137 3.76 -2.44 -2.13
CA GLU A 137 5.07 -1.83 -2.00
C GLU A 137 5.37 -1.27 -0.60
N LEU A 138 4.34 -0.96 0.18
CA LEU A 138 4.45 -0.43 1.54
C LEU A 138 4.35 -1.52 2.63
N ARG A 139 4.18 -2.78 2.27
CA ARG A 139 4.12 -3.93 3.20
C ARG A 139 5.50 -4.30 3.73
N THR A 140 6.08 -3.43 4.53
CA THR A 140 7.48 -3.54 4.97
C THR A 140 7.64 -3.99 6.41
N PHE A 141 6.58 -3.99 7.23
CA PHE A 141 6.67 -4.38 8.65
C PHE A 141 6.65 -5.92 8.80
N PRO A 142 7.77 -6.54 9.24
CA PRO A 142 7.88 -7.98 9.34
C PRO A 142 7.22 -8.52 10.61
N VAL A 143 6.45 -9.60 10.47
CA VAL A 143 5.92 -10.37 11.60
C VAL A 143 6.65 -11.71 11.68
N LEU A 144 7.66 -11.79 12.52
CA LEU A 144 8.52 -12.95 12.62
C LEU A 144 7.77 -14.18 13.15
N ARG A 145 8.27 -15.37 12.81
CA ARG A 145 7.81 -16.61 13.43
C ARG A 145 8.28 -16.67 14.88
N ALA A 146 7.53 -17.33 15.75
CA ALA A 146 7.87 -17.50 17.15
C ALA A 146 9.28 -18.10 17.36
N SER A 147 9.72 -18.99 16.46
CA SER A 147 11.08 -19.58 16.48
C SER A 147 12.20 -18.59 16.14
N GLN A 148 11.89 -17.48 15.49
CA GLN A 148 12.84 -16.46 15.04
C GLN A 148 12.85 -15.22 15.94
N ALA A 149 11.70 -14.87 16.49
CA ALA A 149 11.50 -13.62 17.24
C ALA A 149 11.96 -13.71 18.71
N GLY A 150 12.28 -14.91 19.19
CA GLY A 150 12.53 -15.16 20.61
C GLY A 150 11.23 -15.38 21.42
N ALA A 151 11.37 -15.64 22.71
CA ALA A 151 10.27 -16.08 23.57
C ALA A 151 9.08 -15.10 23.57
N GLY A 152 7.98 -15.53 22.95
CA GLY A 152 6.69 -14.84 22.98
C GLY A 152 6.52 -13.66 22.01
N LEU A 153 7.51 -13.29 21.22
CA LEU A 153 7.47 -12.09 20.37
C LEU A 153 7.04 -12.34 18.92
N GLY A 154 6.71 -13.56 18.55
CA GLY A 154 6.38 -13.90 17.18
C GLY A 154 5.15 -14.77 17.03
N MET A 155 4.61 -14.81 15.82
CA MET A 155 3.45 -15.62 15.48
C MET A 155 3.82 -17.11 15.37
N GLY A 156 3.05 -17.98 16.05
CA GLY A 156 3.23 -19.43 16.01
C GLY A 156 2.72 -20.08 14.70
N GLN A 157 2.33 -21.36 14.81
CA GLN A 157 1.76 -22.12 13.69
C GLN A 157 0.27 -21.85 13.47
N SER A 158 -0.42 -21.24 14.43
CA SER A 158 -1.83 -20.87 14.29
C SER A 158 -1.99 -19.68 13.37
N ASN A 159 -3.01 -19.69 12.54
CA ASN A 159 -3.36 -18.53 11.71
C ASN A 159 -3.93 -17.36 12.54
N LEU A 160 -4.34 -17.58 13.78
CA LEU A 160 -4.78 -16.55 14.71
C LEU A 160 -3.82 -16.49 15.91
N TRP A 161 -3.27 -15.31 16.17
CA TRP A 161 -2.43 -15.01 17.31
C TRP A 161 -3.04 -13.87 18.13
N TYR A 162 -3.37 -14.16 19.37
CA TYR A 162 -4.06 -13.22 20.27
C TYR A 162 -3.14 -12.16 20.85
N ALA A 163 -1.84 -12.28 20.67
CA ALA A 163 -0.82 -11.35 21.19
C ALA A 163 -1.00 -10.98 22.68
N ASP A 164 -1.45 -11.93 23.47
CA ASP A 164 -1.92 -11.73 24.86
C ASP A 164 -0.83 -11.77 25.93
N SER A 165 0.41 -12.12 25.58
CA SER A 165 1.50 -12.09 26.54
C SER A 165 1.93 -10.65 26.89
N ALA A 166 2.32 -10.41 28.15
CA ALA A 166 2.78 -9.10 28.61
C ALA A 166 3.90 -8.53 27.73
N VAL A 167 4.88 -9.37 27.37
CA VAL A 167 6.04 -8.97 26.54
C VAL A 167 5.59 -8.47 25.16
N VAL A 168 4.62 -9.13 24.54
CA VAL A 168 4.09 -8.72 23.22
C VAL A 168 3.34 -7.41 23.34
N ARG A 169 2.47 -7.30 24.33
CA ARG A 169 1.68 -6.08 24.57
C ARG A 169 2.53 -4.85 24.87
N GLU A 170 3.66 -5.04 25.54
CA GLU A 170 4.56 -3.95 25.91
C GLU A 170 5.59 -3.61 24.82
N LYS A 171 6.09 -4.60 24.07
CA LYS A 171 7.26 -4.40 23.20
C LYS A 171 6.96 -4.51 21.71
N PHE A 172 5.91 -5.22 21.32
CA PHE A 172 5.62 -5.47 19.91
C PHE A 172 4.37 -4.72 19.43
N VAL A 173 3.26 -4.83 20.16
CA VAL A 173 2.00 -4.16 19.78
C VAL A 173 2.16 -2.65 19.60
N PRO A 174 2.87 -1.89 20.49
CA PRO A 174 3.05 -0.45 20.28
C PRO A 174 3.77 -0.12 18.97
N LYS A 175 4.78 -0.89 18.58
CA LYS A 175 5.50 -0.70 17.31
C LYS A 175 4.61 -0.99 16.09
N VAL A 176 3.72 -1.98 16.22
CA VAL A 176 2.73 -2.28 15.17
C VAL A 176 1.77 -1.12 15.04
N LEU A 177 1.18 -0.65 16.14
CA LEU A 177 0.24 0.47 16.09
C LEU A 177 0.88 1.75 15.53
N GLU A 178 2.11 2.05 15.91
CA GLU A 178 2.88 3.17 15.35
C GLU A 178 3.07 3.02 13.83
N TYR A 179 3.41 1.81 13.37
CA TYR A 179 3.51 1.54 11.93
C TYR A 179 2.17 1.71 11.21
N LEU A 180 1.06 1.19 11.78
CA LEU A 180 -0.27 1.33 11.20
C LEU A 180 -0.67 2.80 11.05
N GLU A 181 -0.43 3.63 12.08
CA GLU A 181 -0.67 5.07 12.01
C GLU A 181 0.17 5.75 10.92
N LYS A 182 1.44 5.36 10.80
CA LYS A 182 2.33 5.92 9.78
C LYS A 182 1.90 5.60 8.35
N VAL A 183 1.38 4.38 8.09
CA VAL A 183 0.97 3.97 6.74
C VAL A 183 -0.50 4.26 6.44
N ARG A 184 -1.30 4.65 7.44
CA ARG A 184 -2.74 4.93 7.30
C ARG A 184 -3.05 5.90 6.15
N PRO A 185 -2.35 7.04 5.99
CA PRO A 185 -2.65 7.97 4.89
C PRO A 185 -2.51 7.34 3.50
N GLN A 186 -1.65 6.34 3.35
CA GLN A 186 -1.45 5.62 2.09
C GLN A 186 -2.43 4.45 1.88
N CYS A 187 -3.22 4.12 2.92
CA CYS A 187 -4.22 3.05 2.90
C CYS A 187 -5.65 3.58 2.72
N ALA A 188 -5.81 4.85 2.37
CA ALA A 188 -7.11 5.43 2.10
C ALA A 188 -7.77 4.70 0.92
N TRP A 189 -8.68 3.80 1.24
CA TRP A 189 -9.43 3.02 0.28
C TRP A 189 -10.82 3.60 0.13
N ILE A 190 -11.17 3.83 -1.09
CA ILE A 190 -12.55 4.06 -1.45
C ILE A 190 -13.01 2.82 -2.17
N TYR A 191 -14.02 2.21 -1.61
CA TYR A 191 -14.66 1.06 -2.19
C TYR A 191 -15.86 1.54 -3.01
N TRP A 192 -15.82 1.31 -4.31
CA TRP A 192 -16.99 1.45 -5.14
C TRP A 192 -17.75 0.16 -5.13
N THR A 193 -19.02 0.23 -4.79
CA THR A 193 -19.93 -0.88 -5.03
C THR A 193 -20.17 -1.03 -6.54
N LYS A 194 -20.68 -2.19 -6.97
CA LYS A 194 -21.11 -2.37 -8.37
C LYS A 194 -22.06 -1.24 -8.83
N LYS A 195 -22.92 -0.79 -7.92
CA LYS A 195 -23.87 0.32 -8.17
C LYS A 195 -23.15 1.66 -8.38
N ASP A 196 -22.09 1.93 -7.62
CA ASP A 196 -21.30 3.14 -7.80
C ASP A 196 -20.55 3.11 -9.13
N ILE A 197 -20.00 1.95 -9.53
CA ILE A 197 -19.38 1.75 -10.84
C ILE A 197 -20.40 1.94 -11.96
N GLU A 198 -21.61 1.43 -11.81
CA GLU A 198 -22.71 1.63 -12.78
C GLU A 198 -23.11 3.11 -12.89
N GLN A 199 -23.20 3.82 -11.76
CA GLN A 199 -23.47 5.26 -11.76
C GLN A 199 -22.35 6.06 -12.44
N ILE A 200 -21.10 5.67 -12.24
CA ILE A 200 -19.96 6.28 -12.92
C ILE A 200 -19.98 5.94 -14.42
N ALA A 201 -20.39 4.73 -14.79
CA ALA A 201 -20.55 4.34 -16.19
C ALA A 201 -21.60 5.19 -16.94
N ASP A 202 -22.63 5.69 -16.24
CA ASP A 202 -23.65 6.58 -16.83
C ASP A 202 -23.09 7.96 -17.21
N ILE A 203 -21.96 8.37 -16.65
CA ILE A 203 -21.23 9.59 -17.03
C ILE A 203 -20.17 9.34 -18.11
N LYS A 204 -20.13 8.14 -18.65
CA LYS A 204 -19.27 7.78 -19.79
C LYS A 204 -19.56 8.71 -20.99
N GLY A 205 -18.52 9.41 -21.42
CA GLY A 205 -18.65 10.44 -22.47
C GLY A 205 -18.53 11.87 -21.96
N LYS A 206 -18.40 12.06 -20.64
CA LYS A 206 -18.04 13.36 -20.08
C LYS A 206 -16.55 13.65 -20.26
N SER A 207 -16.20 14.92 -20.38
CA SER A 207 -14.80 15.31 -20.46
C SER A 207 -14.06 15.05 -19.14
N ILE A 208 -12.72 15.04 -19.20
CA ILE A 208 -11.90 14.91 -17.99
C ILE A 208 -12.18 16.05 -17.00
N GLU A 209 -12.43 17.26 -17.50
CA GLU A 209 -12.79 18.42 -16.69
C GLU A 209 -14.12 18.22 -15.99
N GLU A 210 -15.12 17.66 -16.68
CA GLU A 210 -16.42 17.35 -16.08
C GLU A 210 -16.30 16.23 -15.02
N LEU A 211 -15.45 15.22 -15.25
CA LEU A 211 -15.16 14.18 -14.27
C LEU A 211 -14.43 14.73 -13.06
N ASN A 212 -13.47 15.62 -13.26
CA ASN A 212 -12.76 16.29 -12.15
C ASN A 212 -13.72 17.16 -11.32
N ALA A 213 -14.61 17.93 -11.96
CA ALA A 213 -15.61 18.74 -11.27
C ALA A 213 -16.62 17.89 -10.48
N LEU A 214 -16.93 16.68 -10.96
CA LEU A 214 -17.72 15.70 -10.21
C LEU A 214 -16.93 15.09 -9.06
N ALA A 215 -15.62 14.85 -9.28
CA ALA A 215 -14.71 14.38 -8.26
C ALA A 215 -14.62 15.37 -7.08
N GLU A 216 -14.47 16.66 -7.35
CA GLU A 216 -14.46 17.71 -6.33
C GLU A 216 -15.77 17.80 -5.54
N LYS A 217 -16.91 17.50 -6.18
CA LYS A 217 -18.22 17.49 -5.51
C LYS A 217 -18.50 16.27 -4.66
N ALA A 218 -17.84 15.17 -4.94
CA ALA A 218 -18.00 13.90 -4.21
C ALA A 218 -17.06 13.82 -3.01
N GLU A 219 -16.90 14.92 -2.28
CA GLU A 219 -16.11 15.07 -1.05
C GLU A 219 -15.32 13.83 -0.64
N ARG A 220 -13.99 13.87 -0.92
CA ARG A 220 -12.94 12.98 -0.38
C ARG A 220 -12.99 11.49 -0.70
N PHE A 221 -13.97 10.97 -1.44
CA PHE A 221 -14.20 9.55 -1.56
C PHE A 221 -14.37 9.05 -3.01
N ILE A 222 -13.47 9.44 -3.91
CA ILE A 222 -13.51 8.89 -5.27
C ILE A 222 -12.48 7.79 -5.40
N ASP A 223 -12.97 6.54 -5.59
CA ASP A 223 -12.10 5.44 -5.98
C ASP A 223 -11.45 5.74 -7.33
N MET A 224 -10.19 6.09 -7.29
CA MET A 224 -9.43 6.44 -8.48
C MET A 224 -9.30 5.27 -9.45
N LEU A 225 -9.44 4.02 -8.98
CA LEU A 225 -9.52 2.85 -9.87
C LEU A 225 -10.75 2.90 -10.77
N ALA A 226 -11.89 3.35 -10.28
CA ALA A 226 -13.07 3.52 -11.11
C ALA A 226 -12.91 4.68 -12.10
N ILE A 227 -12.29 5.79 -11.69
CA ILE A 227 -11.91 6.87 -12.59
C ILE A 227 -10.83 6.40 -13.57
N ASP A 228 -9.87 5.59 -13.13
CA ASP A 228 -8.87 4.99 -14.00
C ASP A 228 -9.51 4.12 -15.07
N ASN A 229 -10.46 3.27 -14.69
CA ASN A 229 -11.19 2.44 -15.64
C ASN A 229 -12.05 3.29 -16.60
N LEU A 230 -12.60 4.40 -16.12
CA LEU A 230 -13.30 5.35 -16.97
C LEU A 230 -12.35 6.09 -17.92
N ILE A 231 -11.22 6.58 -17.42
CA ILE A 231 -10.17 7.19 -18.23
C ILE A 231 -9.64 6.19 -19.25
N ILE A 232 -9.37 4.94 -18.86
CA ILE A 232 -9.01 3.85 -19.79
C ILE A 232 -10.11 3.60 -20.82
N SER A 233 -11.37 3.59 -20.39
CA SER A 233 -12.52 3.38 -21.28
C SER A 233 -12.78 4.56 -22.22
N MET A 234 -12.34 5.77 -21.86
CA MET A 234 -12.34 6.97 -22.70
C MET A 234 -11.14 7.01 -23.66
N ASN A 235 -10.26 6.03 -23.54
CA ASN A 235 -9.10 5.82 -24.39
C ASN A 235 -8.12 7.01 -24.43
N PRO A 236 -7.58 7.47 -23.30
CA PRO A 236 -6.46 8.39 -23.36
C PRO A 236 -5.28 7.66 -23.99
N PRO A 237 -4.60 8.27 -24.95
CA PRO A 237 -3.50 7.61 -25.68
C PRO A 237 -2.30 7.26 -24.81
N ASP A 238 -2.24 7.77 -23.58
CA ASP A 238 -1.11 7.62 -22.68
C ASP A 238 -1.52 7.87 -21.22
N MET A 239 -1.65 6.79 -20.46
CA MET A 239 -2.08 6.84 -19.05
C MET A 239 -1.07 7.54 -18.15
N LEU A 240 0.22 7.32 -18.36
CA LEU A 240 1.27 7.98 -17.59
C LEU A 240 1.20 9.51 -17.77
N GLN A 241 1.08 9.97 -19.03
CA GLN A 241 0.99 11.40 -19.35
C GLN A 241 -0.29 12.03 -18.80
N ALA A 242 -1.43 11.35 -18.92
CA ALA A 242 -2.71 11.86 -18.44
C ALA A 242 -2.73 12.04 -16.92
N ARG A 243 -2.18 11.06 -16.18
CA ARG A 243 -2.05 11.14 -14.73
C ARG A 243 -1.04 12.18 -14.27
N PHE A 244 0.09 12.27 -14.97
CA PHE A 244 1.07 13.32 -14.71
C PHE A 244 0.44 14.71 -14.84
N GLN A 245 -0.31 14.97 -15.92
CA GLN A 245 -0.98 16.25 -16.11
C GLN A 245 -1.98 16.55 -14.99
N ARG A 246 -2.76 15.55 -14.61
CA ARG A 246 -3.71 15.68 -13.49
C ARG A 246 -3.03 16.01 -12.17
N ALA A 247 -1.90 15.36 -11.88
CA ALA A 247 -1.14 15.64 -10.67
C ALA A 247 -0.60 17.08 -10.68
N VAL A 248 -0.13 17.58 -11.82
CA VAL A 248 0.27 18.98 -11.99
C VAL A 248 -0.90 19.95 -11.74
N ASP A 249 -2.09 19.62 -12.25
CA ASP A 249 -3.28 20.45 -12.04
C ASP A 249 -3.68 20.50 -10.54
N LEU A 250 -3.57 19.36 -9.82
CA LEU A 250 -3.80 19.29 -8.38
C LEU A 250 -2.78 20.10 -7.59
N GLU A 251 -1.49 20.10 -7.99
CA GLU A 251 -0.49 20.97 -7.39
C GLU A 251 -0.83 22.46 -7.55
N GLN A 252 -1.29 22.88 -8.72
CA GLN A 252 -1.70 24.26 -8.97
C GLN A 252 -2.88 24.69 -8.08
N LEU A 253 -3.70 23.73 -7.66
CA LEU A 253 -4.79 23.95 -6.70
C LEU A 253 -4.33 23.86 -5.24
N LEU A 254 -3.03 23.65 -4.98
CA LEU A 254 -2.42 23.45 -3.65
C LEU A 254 -2.96 22.20 -2.93
N LEU A 255 -3.49 21.25 -3.66
CA LEU A 255 -3.97 19.94 -3.17
C LEU A 255 -2.80 18.95 -3.20
N TYR A 256 -1.82 19.13 -2.30
CA TYR A 256 -0.54 18.43 -2.35
C TYR A 256 -0.67 16.93 -2.05
N ASP A 257 -1.53 16.54 -1.13
CA ASP A 257 -1.73 15.13 -0.79
C ASP A 257 -2.34 14.36 -1.97
N GLU A 258 -3.33 14.95 -2.64
CA GLU A 258 -3.97 14.40 -3.82
C GLU A 258 -3.01 14.38 -5.03
N ALA A 259 -2.17 15.39 -5.16
CA ALA A 259 -1.13 15.42 -6.20
C ALA A 259 -0.10 14.30 -6.01
N ILE A 260 0.35 14.09 -4.76
CA ILE A 260 1.26 12.98 -4.41
C ILE A 260 0.65 11.63 -4.81
N GLU A 261 -0.60 11.39 -4.44
CA GLU A 261 -1.29 10.15 -4.81
C GLU A 261 -1.36 9.97 -6.32
N GLU A 262 -1.66 11.03 -7.07
CA GLU A 262 -1.81 10.94 -8.51
C GLU A 262 -0.46 10.71 -9.23
N TYR A 263 0.63 11.32 -8.75
CA TYR A 263 1.98 11.01 -9.25
C TYR A 263 2.38 9.56 -8.94
N GLN A 264 2.06 9.06 -7.75
CA GLN A 264 2.30 7.64 -7.41
C GLN A 264 1.55 6.70 -8.36
N ARG A 265 0.29 7.01 -8.67
CA ARG A 265 -0.53 6.25 -9.62
C ARG A 265 0.01 6.33 -11.04
N ALA A 266 0.53 7.49 -11.44
CA ALA A 266 1.22 7.66 -12.71
C ALA A 266 2.42 6.70 -12.81
N LEU A 267 3.24 6.63 -11.76
CA LEU A 267 4.39 5.71 -11.72
C LEU A 267 3.96 4.25 -11.67
N ALA A 268 2.86 3.93 -11.00
CA ALA A 268 2.35 2.57 -10.88
C ALA A 268 1.78 2.00 -12.20
N CYS A 269 1.26 2.86 -13.08
CA CYS A 269 0.77 2.43 -14.40
C CYS A 269 1.85 2.45 -15.49
N ALA A 270 3.07 2.92 -15.17
CA ALA A 270 4.17 3.00 -16.13
C ALA A 270 4.71 1.61 -16.50
N THR A 271 4.94 1.40 -17.78
CA THR A 271 5.62 0.21 -18.30
C THR A 271 7.15 0.36 -18.22
N VAL A 272 7.89 -0.72 -18.43
CA VAL A 272 9.38 -0.69 -18.50
C VAL A 272 9.88 0.28 -19.58
N GLU A 273 9.13 0.47 -20.66
CA GLU A 273 9.46 1.44 -21.71
C GLU A 273 9.21 2.88 -21.26
N ASP A 274 8.17 3.09 -20.48
CA ASP A 274 7.80 4.40 -19.92
C ASP A 274 8.85 4.90 -18.92
N GLU A 275 9.55 4.02 -18.21
CA GLU A 275 10.60 4.38 -17.26
C GLU A 275 11.78 5.18 -17.90
N LYS A 276 11.90 5.15 -19.23
CA LYS A 276 12.90 5.91 -20.01
C LYS A 276 12.38 7.26 -20.46
N ARG A 277 11.12 7.54 -20.23
CA ARG A 277 10.48 8.77 -20.70
C ARG A 277 10.68 9.92 -19.72
N GLU A 278 10.82 11.12 -20.24
CA GLU A 278 10.97 12.34 -19.44
C GLU A 278 9.79 12.54 -18.44
N VAL A 279 8.57 12.19 -18.84
CA VAL A 279 7.39 12.29 -17.96
C VAL A 279 7.51 11.41 -16.73
N TYR A 280 8.13 10.23 -16.84
CA TYR A 280 8.38 9.36 -15.69
C TYR A 280 9.35 9.99 -14.70
N LEU A 281 10.44 10.55 -15.20
CA LEU A 281 11.41 11.28 -14.38
C LEU A 281 10.79 12.51 -13.73
N ASN A 282 9.95 13.25 -14.45
CA ASN A 282 9.23 14.40 -13.89
C ASN A 282 8.27 13.99 -12.78
N CYS A 283 7.62 12.83 -12.88
CA CYS A 283 6.83 12.29 -11.75
C CYS A 283 7.69 12.05 -10.50
N LEU A 284 8.89 11.49 -10.67
CA LEU A 284 9.80 11.25 -9.55
C LEU A 284 10.28 12.56 -8.91
N PHE A 285 10.68 13.55 -9.71
CA PHE A 285 11.12 14.87 -9.22
C PHE A 285 10.00 15.62 -8.49
N ASN A 286 8.78 15.61 -9.04
CA ASN A 286 7.66 16.25 -8.39
C ASN A 286 7.28 15.56 -7.07
N LEU A 287 7.31 14.23 -7.03
CA LEU A 287 7.10 13.47 -5.79
C LEU A 287 8.18 13.77 -4.75
N GLU A 288 9.44 13.79 -5.16
CA GLU A 288 10.55 14.14 -4.28
C GLU A 288 10.32 15.50 -3.63
N ARG A 289 10.07 16.54 -4.43
CA ARG A 289 9.79 17.89 -3.96
C ARG A 289 8.55 17.99 -3.07
N LEU A 290 7.47 17.30 -3.41
CA LEU A 290 6.25 17.29 -2.60
C LEU A 290 6.44 16.56 -1.28
N TYR A 291 7.18 15.44 -1.26
CA TYR A 291 7.51 14.76 -0.02
C TYR A 291 8.42 15.59 0.90
N GLU A 292 9.34 16.39 0.34
CA GLU A 292 10.10 17.36 1.12
C GLU A 292 9.16 18.41 1.74
N LEU A 293 8.24 18.95 0.95
CA LEU A 293 7.27 19.95 1.39
C LEU A 293 6.38 19.46 2.54
N VAL A 294 5.97 18.18 2.51
CA VAL A 294 5.16 17.58 3.59
C VAL A 294 6.03 16.90 4.68
N HIS A 295 7.33 17.19 4.71
CA HIS A 295 8.30 16.66 5.68
C HIS A 295 8.42 15.13 5.73
N SER A 296 8.11 14.47 4.62
CA SER A 296 8.27 13.01 4.46
C SER A 296 9.63 12.66 3.86
N TYR A 297 10.71 13.06 4.53
CA TYR A 297 12.08 13.04 4.02
C TYR A 297 12.55 11.65 3.56
N PHE A 298 12.13 10.59 4.21
CA PHE A 298 12.47 9.23 3.76
C PHE A 298 11.89 8.89 2.38
N LEU A 299 10.64 9.30 2.10
CA LEU A 299 10.01 9.07 0.81
C LEU A 299 10.62 9.96 -0.28
N ALA A 300 10.96 11.20 0.07
CA ALA A 300 11.67 12.10 -0.81
C ALA A 300 13.05 11.53 -1.19
N TRP A 301 13.80 11.00 -0.22
CA TRP A 301 15.06 10.29 -0.45
C TRP A 301 14.91 9.14 -1.46
N GLU A 302 13.89 8.29 -1.29
CA GLU A 302 13.64 7.18 -2.21
C GLU A 302 13.32 7.66 -3.64
N MET A 303 12.60 8.76 -3.79
CA MET A 303 12.33 9.34 -5.11
C MET A 303 13.61 9.89 -5.75
N ALA A 304 14.39 10.65 -5.00
CA ALA A 304 15.70 11.15 -5.47
C ALA A 304 16.64 9.99 -5.88
N ARG A 305 16.69 8.92 -5.09
CA ARG A 305 17.48 7.72 -5.42
C ARG A 305 17.02 7.05 -6.71
N ARG A 306 15.70 7.00 -6.95
CA ARG A 306 15.14 6.49 -8.22
C ARG A 306 15.47 7.40 -9.40
N CYS A 307 15.43 8.73 -9.23
CA CYS A 307 15.87 9.69 -10.25
C CYS A 307 17.34 9.46 -10.62
N LEU A 308 18.19 9.34 -9.61
CA LEU A 308 19.62 9.06 -9.80
C LEU A 308 19.88 7.79 -10.62
N ALA A 309 19.08 6.73 -10.36
CA ALA A 309 19.22 5.45 -11.05
C ALA A 309 18.63 5.44 -12.47
N LYS A 310 17.65 6.29 -12.77
CA LYS A 310 16.89 6.25 -14.03
C LYS A 310 17.27 7.35 -15.01
N SER A 311 17.77 8.49 -14.56
CA SER A 311 18.19 9.57 -15.47
C SER A 311 19.55 9.28 -16.08
N ASP A 312 19.66 9.56 -17.39
CA ASP A 312 20.93 9.55 -18.12
C ASP A 312 21.61 10.93 -18.11
N LYS A 313 20.87 11.99 -17.71
CA LYS A 313 21.39 13.36 -17.68
C LYS A 313 22.16 13.60 -16.38
N ILE A 314 23.32 14.20 -16.51
CA ILE A 314 24.20 14.47 -15.36
C ILE A 314 23.62 15.54 -14.43
N GLU A 315 22.91 16.50 -15.02
CA GLU A 315 22.24 17.58 -14.31
C GLU A 315 21.18 17.02 -13.36
N ASP A 316 20.33 16.12 -13.87
CA ASP A 316 19.28 15.47 -13.08
C ASP A 316 19.87 14.63 -11.93
N LYS A 317 20.96 13.91 -12.21
CA LYS A 317 21.67 13.12 -11.19
C LYS A 317 22.27 14.01 -10.10
N PHE A 318 22.84 15.13 -10.50
CA PHE A 318 23.42 16.09 -9.55
C PHE A 318 22.32 16.71 -8.65
N GLU A 319 21.19 17.08 -9.24
CA GLU A 319 20.04 17.61 -8.52
C GLU A 319 19.47 16.60 -7.51
N ALA A 320 19.30 15.34 -7.94
CA ALA A 320 18.88 14.26 -7.05
C ALA A 320 19.84 14.08 -5.85
N ILE A 321 21.15 14.15 -6.08
CA ILE A 321 22.14 14.05 -4.99
C ILE A 321 22.05 15.25 -4.03
N LEU A 322 21.86 16.46 -4.55
CA LEU A 322 21.66 17.65 -3.70
C LEU A 322 20.42 17.52 -2.81
N CYS A 323 19.31 17.04 -3.38
CA CYS A 323 18.12 16.75 -2.61
C CYS A 323 18.37 15.69 -1.53
N MET A 324 19.07 14.61 -1.85
CA MET A 324 19.46 13.58 -0.87
C MET A 324 20.30 14.19 0.27
N LEU A 325 21.25 15.06 0.00
CA LEU A 325 22.06 15.74 1.02
C LEU A 325 21.20 16.62 1.92
N THR A 326 20.29 17.40 1.32
CA THR A 326 19.34 18.25 2.09
C THR A 326 18.47 17.43 3.03
N MET A 327 17.98 16.28 2.58
CA MET A 327 17.16 15.38 3.40
C MET A 327 17.96 14.73 4.53
N ALA A 328 19.19 14.30 4.24
CA ALA A 328 20.09 13.75 5.25
C ALA A 328 20.43 14.78 6.33
N GLU A 329 20.60 16.04 5.95
CA GLU A 329 20.83 17.15 6.88
C GLU A 329 19.58 17.42 7.74
N ASN A 330 18.39 17.45 7.14
CA ASN A 330 17.13 17.66 7.87
C ASN A 330 16.86 16.54 8.89
N GLU A 331 17.17 15.29 8.54
CA GLU A 331 17.07 14.13 9.43
C GLU A 331 18.27 14.00 10.40
N GLN A 332 19.29 14.84 10.28
CA GLN A 332 20.55 14.76 11.02
C GLN A 332 21.18 13.34 10.96
N ASN A 333 21.08 12.70 9.81
CA ASN A 333 21.49 11.32 9.60
C ASN A 333 22.84 11.24 8.88
N VAL A 334 23.88 10.91 9.61
CA VAL A 334 25.25 10.81 9.09
C VAL A 334 25.40 9.70 8.05
N ASP A 335 24.76 8.56 8.25
CA ASP A 335 24.85 7.42 7.32
C ASP A 335 24.24 7.78 5.95
N LEU A 336 23.12 8.49 5.93
CA LEU A 336 22.53 9.00 4.69
C LEU A 336 23.39 10.08 4.04
N THR A 337 24.02 10.93 4.83
CA THR A 337 24.98 11.93 4.32
C THR A 337 26.15 11.26 3.63
N ASP A 338 26.74 10.24 4.25
CA ASP A 338 27.88 9.48 3.68
C ASP A 338 27.46 8.73 2.40
N GLU A 339 26.23 8.17 2.36
CA GLU A 339 25.69 7.54 1.15
C GLU A 339 25.56 8.56 0.00
N ALA A 340 24.95 9.71 0.24
CA ALA A 340 24.78 10.76 -0.77
C ALA A 340 26.12 11.30 -1.28
N LEU A 341 27.10 11.49 -0.40
CA LEU A 341 28.44 11.89 -0.77
C LEU A 341 29.15 10.82 -1.61
N GLY A 342 28.89 9.55 -1.34
CA GLY A 342 29.37 8.45 -2.16
C GLY A 342 28.85 8.51 -3.60
N TYR A 343 27.56 8.81 -3.80
CA TYR A 343 26.98 9.04 -5.13
C TYR A 343 27.60 10.27 -5.82
N TYR A 344 27.82 11.35 -5.08
CA TYR A 344 28.46 12.55 -5.61
C TYR A 344 29.87 12.27 -6.11
N ASP A 345 30.70 11.59 -5.33
CA ASP A 345 32.07 11.26 -5.69
C ASP A 345 32.15 10.36 -6.92
N ALA A 346 31.24 9.38 -7.03
CA ALA A 346 31.13 8.53 -8.20
C ALA A 346 30.77 9.35 -9.45
N LEU A 347 29.72 10.18 -9.36
CA LEU A 347 29.27 11.03 -10.47
C LEU A 347 30.35 12.01 -10.93
N ARG A 348 31.06 12.65 -9.99
CA ARG A 348 32.18 13.56 -10.29
C ARG A 348 33.32 12.85 -11.01
N THR A 349 33.63 11.63 -10.60
CA THR A 349 34.67 10.82 -11.20
C THR A 349 34.34 10.48 -12.65
N ASP A 350 33.11 10.08 -12.92
CA ASP A 350 32.62 9.75 -14.25
C ASP A 350 32.59 10.98 -15.18
N TYR A 351 32.08 12.11 -14.68
CA TYR A 351 32.05 13.37 -15.39
C TYR A 351 33.45 13.83 -15.80
N MET A 352 34.40 13.82 -14.87
CA MET A 352 35.79 14.21 -15.15
C MET A 352 36.44 13.26 -16.14
N ALA A 353 36.15 11.97 -16.10
CA ALA A 353 36.65 11.00 -17.05
C ALA A 353 36.13 11.25 -18.49
N GLU A 354 34.84 11.64 -18.62
CA GLU A 354 34.27 11.99 -19.93
C GLU A 354 34.83 13.30 -20.49
N GLU A 355 34.95 14.33 -19.67
CA GLU A 355 35.56 15.61 -20.08
C GLU A 355 37.02 15.43 -20.52
N ILE A 356 37.81 14.61 -19.82
CA ILE A 356 39.15 14.26 -20.22
C ILE A 356 39.15 13.51 -21.56
N LYS A 357 38.17 12.62 -21.81
CA LYS A 357 38.06 11.94 -23.11
C LYS A 357 37.70 12.89 -24.24
N LYS A 358 36.81 13.85 -24.03
CA LYS A 358 36.47 14.91 -25.00
C LYS A 358 37.72 15.75 -25.34
N TYR A 359 38.41 16.26 -24.34
CA TYR A 359 39.61 17.04 -24.48
C TYR A 359 40.71 16.28 -25.26
N ARG A 360 40.93 15.01 -24.97
CA ARG A 360 41.88 14.16 -25.69
C ARG A 360 41.49 13.92 -27.15
N LYS A 361 40.22 13.92 -27.50
CA LYS A 361 39.76 13.83 -28.89
C LYS A 361 40.01 15.14 -29.65
N GLU A 362 39.71 16.27 -29.02
CA GLU A 362 39.94 17.60 -29.62
C GLU A 362 41.39 17.87 -29.88
N VAL A 363 42.27 17.52 -28.95
CA VAL A 363 43.73 17.68 -29.10
C VAL A 363 44.34 16.72 -30.17
N ARG A 364 43.66 15.61 -30.48
CA ARG A 364 44.13 14.67 -31.52
C ARG A 364 43.67 15.06 -32.93
N HIS A 365 42.73 15.98 -33.05
CA HIS A 365 42.20 16.44 -34.33
C HIS A 365 42.60 17.89 -34.63
N SER A 366 43.34 18.53 -33.77
CA SER A 366 44.07 19.78 -33.97
C SER A 366 45.54 19.51 -34.34
#